data_0662fe46b4067da1537bfc18b327c196
#
_entry.id   0662fe46b4067da1537bfc18b327c196
#
_cell.length_a   1.000
_cell.length_b   1.000
_cell.length_c   1.000
_cell.angle_alpha   90.00
_cell.angle_beta   90.00
_cell.angle_gamma   90.00
#
_symmetry.space_group_name_H-M   'P 1'
#
loop_
_entity.id
_entity.type
_entity.pdbx_description
1 polymer ?
#
loop_
_entity_poly.entity_id
_entity_poly.type
_entity_poly.pdbx_seq_one_letter_code
_entity_poly.pdbx_strand_id
1 'polypeptide(L)'
;LNREKEKDDLRFSLGEPARTLRIVLQSVLDTNKVELKGIAVTIQDLTREVELNAAQNRFISNVSHELRTPLFNIKSYVETLHDLKDQLSDEEQIEFLGIANSETDRLTRLVNDVLDLSRLESGKIVQLEQMDIKPAIEQTLRNYRLNASEKNVSLAHDIEETIPPILGNFDLLLQVFDNLLGNGLKFSPKNSTLIIRAYTWPDSCPALPRSIK
;
A
#
# COMPACT_ATOMS: atom_id res chain seq x y z
N LEU A 1 -29.08 41.22 14.83
CA LEU A 1 -29.34 39.84 14.38
C LEU A 1 -29.43 39.86 12.86
N ASN A 2 -28.36 39.37 12.25
CA ASN A 2 -28.24 39.36 10.78
C ASN A 2 -29.18 38.29 10.24
N ARG A 3 -30.21 38.71 9.51
CA ARG A 3 -31.31 37.85 8.97
C ARG A 3 -30.88 36.92 7.84
N GLU A 4 -29.58 36.83 7.50
CA GLU A 4 -29.06 36.09 6.32
C GLU A 4 -28.44 34.73 6.62
N LYS A 5 -28.26 34.30 7.88
CA LYS A 5 -27.73 32.95 8.18
C LYS A 5 -28.82 32.06 8.75
N GLU A 6 -29.49 31.33 7.88
CA GLU A 6 -30.45 30.25 8.25
C GLU A 6 -29.72 29.03 8.84
N LYS A 7 -28.38 28.95 8.77
CA LYS A 7 -27.58 27.77 9.15
C LYS A 7 -26.19 28.16 9.62
N ASP A 8 -25.81 27.77 10.84
CA ASP A 8 -24.46 27.85 11.34
C ASP A 8 -23.85 26.43 11.40
N ASP A 9 -22.62 26.27 10.88
CA ASP A 9 -21.86 25.03 10.81
C ASP A 9 -20.57 25.18 11.64
N LEU A 10 -20.48 24.43 12.72
CA LEU A 10 -19.35 24.48 13.66
C LEU A 10 -18.69 23.11 13.74
N ARG A 11 -17.35 23.08 13.67
CA ARG A 11 -16.55 21.85 13.83
C ARG A 11 -15.69 21.96 15.07
N PHE A 12 -15.70 20.90 15.89
CA PHE A 12 -14.95 20.82 17.14
C PHE A 12 -14.21 19.50 17.21
N SER A 13 -13.00 19.57 17.76
CA SER A 13 -12.26 18.36 18.17
C SER A 13 -12.30 18.26 19.69
N LEU A 14 -12.77 17.13 20.22
CA LEU A 14 -12.98 16.92 21.65
C LEU A 14 -12.42 15.57 22.10
N GLY A 15 -11.82 15.54 23.28
CA GLY A 15 -11.46 14.33 24.02
C GLY A 15 -10.16 13.64 23.61
N GLU A 16 -9.83 12.57 24.35
CA GLU A 16 -8.79 11.58 24.02
C GLU A 16 -9.43 10.18 24.07
N PRO A 17 -9.51 9.46 22.93
CA PRO A 17 -9.06 9.87 21.60
C PRO A 17 -9.88 11.01 20.99
N ALA A 18 -9.21 11.85 20.19
CA ALA A 18 -9.83 13.04 19.61
C ALA A 18 -11.00 12.69 18.70
N ARG A 19 -12.19 13.25 18.96
CA ARG A 19 -13.39 13.10 18.13
C ARG A 19 -13.68 14.41 17.41
N THR A 20 -13.98 14.34 16.14
CA THR A 20 -14.38 15.49 15.34
C THR A 20 -15.89 15.49 15.20
N LEU A 21 -16.54 16.46 15.85
CA LEU A 21 -17.99 16.64 15.79
C LEU A 21 -18.34 17.83 14.91
N ARG A 22 -19.34 17.67 14.08
CA ARG A 22 -19.99 18.73 13.33
C ARG A 22 -21.32 19.04 13.97
N ILE A 23 -21.55 20.30 14.35
CA ILE A 23 -22.80 20.77 14.92
C ILE A 23 -23.41 21.76 13.92
N VAL A 24 -24.59 21.46 13.46
CA VAL A 24 -25.37 22.31 12.57
C VAL A 24 -26.58 22.83 13.33
N LEU A 25 -26.69 24.14 13.40
CA LEU A 25 -27.83 24.83 13.98
C LEU A 25 -28.69 25.39 12.86
N GLN A 26 -29.99 25.07 12.90
CA GLN A 26 -30.94 25.55 11.88
C GLN A 26 -32.18 26.12 12.58
N SER A 27 -32.59 27.32 12.21
CA SER A 27 -33.83 27.92 12.68
C SER A 27 -35.04 27.21 12.05
N VAL A 28 -35.97 26.84 12.88
CA VAL A 28 -37.28 26.30 12.46
C VAL A 28 -38.29 27.43 12.53
N LEU A 29 -38.74 27.89 11.35
CA LEU A 29 -39.73 28.94 11.22
C LEU A 29 -41.13 28.36 11.08
N ASP A 30 -42.16 29.18 11.32
CA ASP A 30 -43.51 28.79 11.06
C ASP A 30 -43.82 28.67 9.54
N THR A 31 -45.05 28.24 9.19
CA THR A 31 -45.46 28.03 7.78
C THR A 31 -45.35 29.32 6.92
N ASN A 32 -45.43 30.49 7.55
CA ASN A 32 -45.34 31.79 6.90
C ASN A 32 -43.93 32.36 6.91
N LYS A 33 -42.93 31.61 7.44
CA LYS A 33 -41.52 32.01 7.59
C LYS A 33 -41.29 33.33 8.36
N VAL A 34 -42.19 33.70 9.23
CA VAL A 34 -42.12 34.97 9.99
C VAL A 34 -41.70 34.74 11.44
N GLU A 35 -42.27 33.71 12.11
CA GLU A 35 -41.99 33.46 13.51
C GLU A 35 -41.05 32.26 13.71
N LEU A 36 -40.06 32.45 14.61
CA LEU A 36 -39.16 31.39 15.03
C LEU A 36 -39.90 30.43 15.97
N LYS A 37 -40.13 29.20 15.51
CA LYS A 37 -40.74 28.14 16.33
C LYS A 37 -39.77 27.35 17.16
N GLY A 38 -38.48 27.33 16.74
CA GLY A 38 -37.45 26.60 17.43
C GLY A 38 -36.13 26.61 16.74
N ILE A 39 -35.15 25.88 17.27
CA ILE A 39 -33.84 25.63 16.71
C ILE A 39 -33.67 24.14 16.62
N ALA A 40 -33.39 23.65 15.41
CA ALA A 40 -32.96 22.27 15.20
C ALA A 40 -31.43 22.20 15.36
N VAL A 41 -31.00 21.27 16.16
CA VAL A 41 -29.57 20.99 16.38
C VAL A 41 -29.24 19.62 15.81
N THR A 42 -28.37 19.55 14.82
CA THR A 42 -27.89 18.29 14.27
C THR A 42 -26.43 18.11 14.70
N ILE A 43 -26.12 16.99 15.36
CA ILE A 43 -24.77 16.63 15.75
C ILE A 43 -24.36 15.40 14.94
N GLN A 44 -23.24 15.51 14.24
CA GLN A 44 -22.69 14.46 13.40
C GLN A 44 -21.25 14.17 13.83
N ASP A 45 -20.93 12.89 14.08
CA ASP A 45 -19.56 12.46 14.32
C ASP A 45 -18.87 12.25 12.96
N LEU A 46 -17.86 13.07 12.68
CA LEU A 46 -17.04 13.04 11.47
C LEU A 46 -15.65 12.45 11.71
N THR A 47 -15.39 11.89 12.88
CA THR A 47 -14.05 11.42 13.26
C THR A 47 -13.47 10.49 12.22
N ARG A 48 -14.22 9.44 11.83
CA ARG A 48 -13.78 8.47 10.84
C ARG A 48 -13.53 9.09 9.47
N GLU A 49 -14.35 10.02 9.04
CA GLU A 49 -14.21 10.71 7.76
C GLU A 49 -12.93 11.58 7.73
N VAL A 50 -12.69 12.32 8.81
CA VAL A 50 -11.49 13.17 8.95
C VAL A 50 -10.23 12.31 9.03
N GLU A 51 -10.25 11.21 9.76
CA GLU A 51 -9.13 10.26 9.84
C GLU A 51 -8.81 9.63 8.48
N LEU A 52 -9.83 9.19 7.74
CA LEU A 52 -9.67 8.64 6.39
C LEU A 52 -9.09 9.66 5.43
N ASN A 53 -9.62 10.90 5.42
CA ASN A 53 -9.09 11.97 4.60
C ASN A 53 -7.64 12.32 4.96
N ALA A 54 -7.31 12.36 6.25
CA ALA A 54 -5.95 12.59 6.70
C ALA A 54 -4.99 11.46 6.32
N ALA A 55 -5.44 10.20 6.36
CA ALA A 55 -4.67 9.05 5.90
C ALA A 55 -4.46 9.08 4.39
N GLN A 56 -5.48 9.42 3.61
CA GLN A 56 -5.38 9.56 2.15
C GLN A 56 -4.42 10.69 1.74
N ASN A 57 -4.50 11.85 2.41
CA ASN A 57 -3.58 12.96 2.14
C ASN A 57 -2.13 12.61 2.49
N ARG A 58 -1.91 11.90 3.60
CA ARG A 58 -0.57 11.40 3.95
C ARG A 58 -0.06 10.40 2.93
N PHE A 59 -0.91 9.49 2.46
CA PHE A 59 -0.55 8.54 1.41
C PHE A 59 -0.12 9.25 0.13
N ILE A 60 -0.92 10.19 -0.39
CA ILE A 60 -0.59 10.97 -1.60
C ILE A 60 0.73 11.72 -1.43
N SER A 61 0.96 12.34 -0.26
CA SER A 61 2.20 13.04 0.04
C SER A 61 3.40 12.09 0.03
N ASN A 62 3.29 10.93 0.68
CA ASN A 62 4.35 9.93 0.74
C ASN A 62 4.68 9.37 -0.65
N VAL A 63 3.67 9.00 -1.44
CA VAL A 63 3.86 8.54 -2.84
C VAL A 63 4.58 9.60 -3.66
N SER A 64 4.17 10.88 -3.54
CA SER A 64 4.80 11.97 -4.27
C SER A 64 6.28 12.14 -3.91
N HIS A 65 6.63 11.99 -2.64
CA HIS A 65 8.02 12.04 -2.17
C HIS A 65 8.83 10.82 -2.66
N GLU A 66 8.26 9.62 -2.56
CA GLU A 66 8.93 8.38 -3.01
C GLU A 66 9.14 8.32 -4.53
N LEU A 67 8.27 8.95 -5.32
CA LEU A 67 8.44 9.07 -6.77
C LEU A 67 9.45 10.14 -7.16
N ARG A 68 9.53 11.24 -6.40
CA ARG A 68 10.42 12.37 -6.72
C ARG A 68 11.90 12.01 -6.60
N THR A 69 12.26 11.23 -5.59
CA THR A 69 13.67 10.87 -5.33
C THR A 69 14.30 10.08 -6.47
N PRO A 70 13.75 8.93 -6.94
CA PRO A 70 14.32 8.21 -8.08
C PRO A 70 14.30 9.05 -9.36
N LEU A 71 13.24 9.82 -9.59
CA LEU A 71 13.16 10.70 -10.76
C LEU A 71 14.28 11.75 -10.77
N PHE A 72 14.56 12.36 -9.61
CA PHE A 72 15.67 13.31 -9.47
C PHE A 72 17.02 12.64 -9.72
N ASN A 73 17.23 11.44 -9.17
CA ASN A 73 18.47 10.68 -9.38
C ASN A 73 18.67 10.34 -10.88
N ILE A 74 17.63 9.80 -11.53
CA ILE A 74 17.66 9.51 -12.98
C ILE A 74 18.06 10.76 -13.74
N LYS A 75 17.37 11.88 -13.49
CA LYS A 75 17.61 13.15 -14.14
C LYS A 75 19.06 13.60 -13.95
N SER A 76 19.56 13.59 -12.70
CA SER A 76 20.92 14.02 -12.38
C SER A 76 21.98 13.18 -13.10
N TYR A 77 21.86 11.85 -13.11
CA TYR A 77 22.83 10.99 -13.82
C TYR A 77 22.77 11.16 -15.33
N VAL A 78 21.56 11.33 -15.90
CA VAL A 78 21.41 11.59 -17.34
C VAL A 78 21.98 12.96 -17.72
N GLU A 79 21.76 14.01 -16.92
CA GLU A 79 22.36 15.34 -17.13
C GLU A 79 23.89 15.27 -17.03
N THR A 80 24.45 14.56 -16.03
CA THR A 80 25.89 14.37 -15.89
C THR A 80 26.48 13.66 -17.09
N LEU A 81 25.83 12.58 -17.57
CA LEU A 81 26.24 11.87 -18.77
C LEU A 81 26.19 12.73 -20.03
N HIS A 82 25.19 13.60 -20.13
CA HIS A 82 25.04 14.51 -21.26
C HIS A 82 26.10 15.63 -21.25
N ASP A 83 26.29 16.26 -20.09
CA ASP A 83 27.09 17.49 -20.00
C ASP A 83 28.60 17.21 -19.88
N LEU A 84 28.96 16.07 -19.27
CA LEU A 84 30.34 15.70 -19.01
C LEU A 84 30.82 14.49 -19.84
N LYS A 85 30.12 14.12 -20.90
CA LYS A 85 30.39 12.93 -21.73
C LYS A 85 31.86 12.74 -22.08
N ASP A 86 32.52 13.81 -22.50
CA ASP A 86 33.92 13.78 -22.96
C ASP A 86 34.94 13.81 -21.81
N GLN A 87 34.47 13.98 -20.57
CA GLN A 87 35.30 14.03 -19.36
C GLN A 87 35.17 12.76 -18.50
N LEU A 88 34.16 11.93 -18.76
CA LEU A 88 33.92 10.69 -18.06
C LEU A 88 34.60 9.52 -18.77
N SER A 89 35.20 8.61 -18.01
CA SER A 89 35.65 7.33 -18.52
C SER A 89 34.47 6.45 -18.95
N ASP A 90 34.75 5.44 -19.79
CA ASP A 90 33.73 4.47 -20.21
C ASP A 90 33.16 3.72 -19.02
N GLU A 91 33.96 3.42 -18.00
CA GLU A 91 33.53 2.76 -16.77
C GLU A 91 32.57 3.63 -15.98
N GLU A 92 32.82 4.92 -15.81
CA GLU A 92 31.94 5.88 -15.11
C GLU A 92 30.63 6.08 -15.87
N GLN A 93 30.68 6.12 -17.21
CA GLN A 93 29.47 6.20 -18.03
C GLN A 93 28.57 4.97 -17.84
N ILE A 94 29.17 3.77 -17.83
CA ILE A 94 28.46 2.50 -17.61
C ILE A 94 27.87 2.46 -16.19
N GLU A 95 28.61 2.91 -15.18
CA GLU A 95 28.13 2.98 -13.80
C GLU A 95 26.93 3.90 -13.68
N PHE A 96 27.00 5.12 -14.22
CA PHE A 96 25.90 6.08 -14.17
C PHE A 96 24.65 5.60 -14.92
N LEU A 97 24.82 4.97 -16.09
CA LEU A 97 23.73 4.31 -16.81
C LEU A 97 23.11 3.18 -15.98
N GLY A 98 23.93 2.39 -15.31
CA GLY A 98 23.47 1.31 -14.42
C GLY A 98 22.63 1.84 -13.26
N ILE A 99 23.06 2.95 -12.64
CA ILE A 99 22.31 3.59 -11.56
C ILE A 99 20.99 4.17 -12.10
N ALA A 100 21.02 4.90 -13.21
CA ALA A 100 19.81 5.46 -13.81
C ALA A 100 18.79 4.35 -14.18
N ASN A 101 19.26 3.23 -14.71
CA ASN A 101 18.43 2.09 -15.03
C ASN A 101 17.82 1.46 -13.77
N SER A 102 18.59 1.26 -12.71
CA SER A 102 18.10 0.70 -11.44
C SER A 102 17.05 1.58 -10.76
N GLU A 103 17.21 2.92 -10.84
CA GLU A 103 16.20 3.87 -10.33
C GLU A 103 14.95 3.87 -11.20
N THR A 104 15.06 3.63 -12.51
CA THR A 104 13.92 3.46 -13.41
C THR A 104 13.11 2.21 -13.05
N ASP A 105 13.77 1.10 -12.75
CA ASP A 105 13.12 -0.14 -12.30
C ASP A 105 12.43 0.05 -10.94
N ARG A 106 13.06 0.82 -10.05
CA ARG A 106 12.46 1.20 -8.76
C ARG A 106 11.21 2.04 -8.95
N LEU A 107 11.26 3.05 -9.82
CA LEU A 107 10.14 3.92 -10.14
C LEU A 107 8.97 3.13 -10.73
N THR A 108 9.26 2.22 -11.66
CA THR A 108 8.27 1.34 -12.29
C THR A 108 7.54 0.48 -11.26
N ARG A 109 8.28 -0.09 -10.29
CA ARG A 109 7.66 -0.86 -9.19
C ARG A 109 6.76 0.02 -8.33
N LEU A 110 7.20 1.22 -7.93
CA LEU A 110 6.38 2.15 -7.13
C LEU A 110 5.08 2.55 -7.86
N VAL A 111 5.15 2.80 -9.17
CA VAL A 111 3.95 3.11 -9.97
C VAL A 111 2.99 1.93 -9.98
N ASN A 112 3.49 0.72 -10.20
CA ASN A 112 2.66 -0.49 -10.19
C ASN A 112 2.01 -0.72 -8.82
N ASP A 113 2.75 -0.55 -7.72
CA ASP A 113 2.21 -0.68 -6.34
C ASP A 113 1.04 0.31 -6.10
N VAL A 114 1.16 1.55 -6.58
CA VAL A 114 0.09 2.56 -6.48
C VAL A 114 -1.12 2.19 -7.34
N LEU A 115 -0.89 1.70 -8.57
CA LEU A 115 -1.97 1.26 -9.45
C LEU A 115 -2.71 0.05 -8.89
N ASP A 116 -2.00 -0.90 -8.29
CA ASP A 116 -2.58 -2.08 -7.67
C ASP A 116 -3.42 -1.71 -6.45
N LEU A 117 -2.93 -0.79 -5.60
CA LEU A 117 -3.72 -0.26 -4.50
C LEU A 117 -5.00 0.42 -4.99
N SER A 118 -4.91 1.25 -6.04
CA SER A 118 -6.07 1.91 -6.64
C SER A 118 -7.09 0.91 -7.19
N ARG A 119 -6.63 -0.22 -7.78
CA ARG A 119 -7.52 -1.29 -8.25
C ARG A 119 -8.23 -2.00 -7.10
N LEU A 120 -7.54 -2.25 -5.99
CA LEU A 120 -8.13 -2.85 -4.79
C LEU A 120 -9.19 -1.93 -4.18
N GLU A 121 -8.93 -0.62 -4.08
CA GLU A 121 -9.88 0.36 -3.56
C GLU A 121 -11.11 0.54 -4.47
N SER A 122 -10.94 0.41 -5.78
CA SER A 122 -12.06 0.56 -6.75
C SER A 122 -13.10 -0.56 -6.70
N GLY A 123 -12.88 -1.61 -5.89
CA GLY A 123 -13.80 -2.73 -5.74
C GLY A 123 -14.06 -3.51 -7.03
N LYS A 124 -13.14 -3.44 -8.00
CA LYS A 124 -13.28 -4.23 -9.23
C LYS A 124 -13.40 -5.70 -8.86
N ILE A 125 -14.43 -6.32 -9.39
CA ILE A 125 -14.69 -7.75 -9.21
C ILE A 125 -13.52 -8.51 -9.82
N VAL A 126 -12.70 -9.11 -8.96
CA VAL A 126 -11.67 -10.04 -9.39
C VAL A 126 -12.33 -11.37 -9.66
N GLN A 127 -12.08 -11.95 -10.82
CA GLN A 127 -12.53 -13.31 -11.09
C GLN A 127 -11.75 -14.28 -10.22
N LEU A 128 -12.47 -14.98 -9.35
CA LEU A 128 -11.91 -16.00 -8.47
C LEU A 128 -12.26 -17.38 -9.03
N GLU A 129 -11.27 -18.26 -9.10
CA GLU A 129 -11.39 -19.63 -9.58
C GLU A 129 -10.87 -20.61 -8.52
N GLN A 130 -11.35 -21.86 -8.60
CA GLN A 130 -10.76 -22.92 -7.76
C GLN A 130 -9.37 -23.23 -8.29
N MET A 131 -8.37 -23.13 -7.42
CA MET A 131 -6.97 -23.32 -7.78
C MET A 131 -6.17 -24.03 -6.69
N ASP A 132 -5.12 -24.72 -7.11
CA ASP A 132 -4.09 -25.24 -6.24
C ASP A 132 -3.05 -24.13 -5.93
N ILE A 133 -2.68 -23.98 -4.68
CA ILE A 133 -1.69 -22.99 -4.22
C ILE A 133 -0.25 -23.39 -4.59
N LYS A 134 0.02 -24.70 -4.71
CA LYS A 134 1.36 -25.24 -4.88
C LYS A 134 2.07 -24.73 -6.14
N PRO A 135 1.43 -24.70 -7.34
CA PRO A 135 2.07 -24.17 -8.54
C PRO A 135 2.51 -22.70 -8.40
N ALA A 136 1.73 -21.87 -7.71
CA ALA A 136 2.07 -20.47 -7.49
C ALA A 136 3.31 -20.33 -6.58
N ILE A 137 3.37 -21.11 -5.48
CA ILE A 137 4.55 -21.15 -4.59
C ILE A 137 5.80 -21.58 -5.37
N GLU A 138 5.70 -22.68 -6.12
CA GLU A 138 6.83 -23.20 -6.89
C GLU A 138 7.31 -22.21 -7.96
N GLN A 139 6.40 -21.52 -8.62
CA GLN A 139 6.74 -20.49 -9.62
C GLN A 139 7.47 -19.33 -8.96
N THR A 140 6.98 -18.80 -7.84
CA THR A 140 7.63 -17.72 -7.10
C THR A 140 9.03 -18.13 -6.64
N LEU A 141 9.20 -19.34 -6.09
CA LEU A 141 10.52 -19.84 -5.70
C LEU A 141 11.48 -19.94 -6.88
N ARG A 142 11.00 -20.37 -8.06
CA ARG A 142 11.82 -20.38 -9.27
C ARG A 142 12.27 -18.98 -9.67
N ASN A 143 11.36 -18.00 -9.64
CA ASN A 143 11.66 -16.61 -10.01
C ASN A 143 12.75 -15.98 -9.13
N TYR A 144 12.75 -16.31 -7.83
CA TYR A 144 13.70 -15.74 -6.87
C TYR A 144 14.98 -16.54 -6.65
N ARG A 145 15.15 -17.67 -7.33
CA ARG A 145 16.29 -18.57 -7.12
C ARG A 145 17.64 -17.87 -7.34
N LEU A 146 17.76 -17.05 -8.39
CA LEU A 146 18.99 -16.34 -8.70
C LEU A 146 19.31 -15.29 -7.63
N ASN A 147 18.33 -14.43 -7.30
CA ASN A 147 18.48 -13.39 -6.28
C ASN A 147 18.85 -13.96 -4.90
N ALA A 148 18.28 -15.12 -4.54
CA ALA A 148 18.60 -15.81 -3.30
C ALA A 148 20.03 -16.34 -3.32
N SER A 149 20.49 -16.93 -4.45
CA SER A 149 21.86 -17.41 -4.63
C SER A 149 22.88 -16.30 -4.51
N GLU A 150 22.65 -15.14 -5.13
CA GLU A 150 23.54 -13.97 -5.04
C GLU A 150 23.66 -13.45 -3.60
N LYS A 151 22.60 -13.58 -2.81
CA LYS A 151 22.61 -13.19 -1.39
C LYS A 151 23.10 -14.31 -0.45
N ASN A 152 23.41 -15.49 -0.97
CA ASN A 152 23.69 -16.70 -0.18
C ASN A 152 22.56 -17.07 0.79
N VAL A 153 21.31 -17.01 0.32
CA VAL A 153 20.14 -17.44 1.06
C VAL A 153 19.55 -18.68 0.38
N SER A 154 19.30 -19.74 1.15
CA SER A 154 18.64 -20.93 0.64
C SER A 154 17.13 -20.75 0.65
N LEU A 155 16.46 -21.10 -0.46
CA LEU A 155 14.99 -21.12 -0.55
C LEU A 155 14.50 -22.55 -0.34
N ALA A 156 13.51 -22.74 0.52
CA ALA A 156 12.84 -24.00 0.76
C ALA A 156 11.32 -23.82 0.83
N HIS A 157 10.58 -24.90 0.67
CA HIS A 157 9.14 -24.92 0.92
C HIS A 157 8.78 -26.16 1.74
N ASP A 158 7.73 -26.02 2.53
CA ASP A 158 7.11 -27.06 3.34
C ASP A 158 5.60 -26.96 3.10
N ILE A 159 5.09 -27.75 2.17
CA ILE A 159 3.70 -27.70 1.71
C ILE A 159 3.05 -29.03 2.09
N GLU A 160 1.97 -28.97 2.86
CA GLU A 160 1.15 -30.13 3.20
C GLU A 160 0.63 -30.82 1.94
N GLU A 161 0.67 -32.15 1.89
CA GLU A 161 0.31 -32.93 0.68
C GLU A 161 -1.16 -32.78 0.28
N THR A 162 -2.04 -32.51 1.23
CA THR A 162 -3.51 -32.52 1.08
C THR A 162 -4.15 -31.16 1.34
N ILE A 163 -3.56 -30.07 0.81
CA ILE A 163 -4.23 -28.77 0.87
C ILE A 163 -5.41 -28.74 -0.10
N PRO A 164 -6.64 -28.46 0.37
CA PRO A 164 -7.78 -28.35 -0.52
C PRO A 164 -7.63 -27.17 -1.47
N PRO A 165 -8.24 -27.23 -2.69
CA PRO A 165 -8.26 -26.10 -3.60
C PRO A 165 -8.85 -24.86 -2.93
N ILE A 166 -8.22 -23.71 -3.14
CA ILE A 166 -8.67 -22.42 -2.65
C ILE A 166 -9.41 -21.65 -3.73
N LEU A 167 -10.31 -20.76 -3.33
CA LEU A 167 -10.94 -19.81 -4.25
C LEU A 167 -10.03 -18.58 -4.35
N GLY A 168 -9.40 -18.36 -5.50
CA GLY A 168 -8.40 -17.31 -5.66
C GLY A 168 -8.21 -16.90 -7.12
N ASN A 169 -7.35 -15.94 -7.34
CA ASN A 169 -6.82 -15.55 -8.65
C ASN A 169 -5.31 -15.81 -8.67
N PHE A 170 -4.86 -16.56 -9.66
CA PHE A 170 -3.48 -17.04 -9.72
C PHE A 170 -2.46 -15.88 -9.78
N ASP A 171 -2.73 -14.88 -10.62
CA ASP A 171 -1.82 -13.75 -10.81
C ASP A 171 -1.70 -12.88 -9.53
N LEU A 172 -2.84 -12.64 -8.86
CA LEU A 172 -2.82 -11.92 -7.58
C LEU A 172 -2.12 -12.70 -6.48
N LEU A 173 -2.25 -14.02 -6.48
CA LEU A 173 -1.56 -14.87 -5.52
C LEU A 173 -0.05 -14.87 -5.76
N LEU A 174 0.38 -14.93 -7.02
CA LEU A 174 1.80 -14.75 -7.39
C LEU A 174 2.32 -13.41 -6.89
N GLN A 175 1.58 -12.33 -7.08
CA GLN A 175 1.96 -11.00 -6.60
C GLN A 175 2.11 -10.94 -5.08
N VAL A 176 1.22 -11.61 -4.34
CA VAL A 176 1.34 -11.74 -2.87
C VAL A 176 2.63 -12.47 -2.50
N PHE A 177 2.91 -13.61 -3.13
CA PHE A 177 4.11 -14.38 -2.84
C PHE A 177 5.38 -13.65 -3.26
N ASP A 178 5.38 -12.96 -4.40
CA ASP A 178 6.51 -12.15 -4.85
C ASP A 178 6.82 -11.02 -3.85
N ASN A 179 5.81 -10.33 -3.35
CA ASN A 179 5.97 -9.29 -2.33
C ASN A 179 6.50 -9.86 -1.00
N LEU A 180 5.97 -10.99 -0.55
CA LEU A 180 6.40 -11.62 0.70
C LEU A 180 7.82 -12.19 0.59
N LEU A 181 8.12 -12.91 -0.50
CA LEU A 181 9.42 -13.53 -0.71
C LEU A 181 10.50 -12.48 -0.96
N GLY A 182 10.19 -11.44 -1.74
CA GLY A 182 11.07 -10.29 -1.97
C GLY A 182 11.42 -9.57 -0.66
N ASN A 183 10.43 -9.31 0.19
CA ASN A 183 10.66 -8.76 1.53
C ASN A 183 11.44 -9.73 2.42
N GLY A 184 11.08 -11.00 2.40
CA GLY A 184 11.80 -12.04 3.12
C GLY A 184 13.28 -12.07 2.76
N LEU A 185 13.60 -12.09 1.47
CA LEU A 185 14.98 -12.03 0.99
C LEU A 185 15.68 -10.73 1.37
N LYS A 186 15.01 -9.59 1.24
CA LYS A 186 15.57 -8.27 1.59
C LYS A 186 16.09 -8.24 3.02
N PHE A 187 15.34 -8.79 3.97
CA PHE A 187 15.66 -8.76 5.40
C PHE A 187 16.36 -10.01 5.92
N SER A 188 16.52 -11.06 5.11
CA SER A 188 17.23 -12.27 5.51
C SER A 188 18.73 -12.01 5.63
N PRO A 189 19.40 -12.51 6.69
CA PRO A 189 20.85 -12.48 6.78
C PRO A 189 21.47 -13.42 5.72
N LYS A 190 22.76 -13.19 5.38
CA LYS A 190 23.52 -14.11 4.52
C LYS A 190 23.63 -15.49 5.18
N ASN A 191 23.68 -16.53 4.37
CA ASN A 191 23.79 -17.92 4.80
C ASN A 191 22.59 -18.42 5.67
N SER A 192 21.40 -17.83 5.47
CA SER A 192 20.17 -18.27 6.10
C SER A 192 19.29 -19.08 5.15
N THR A 193 18.20 -19.62 5.69
CA THR A 193 17.18 -20.33 4.90
C THR A 193 15.84 -19.59 5.04
N LEU A 194 15.23 -19.26 3.92
CA LEU A 194 13.88 -18.70 3.84
C LEU A 194 12.92 -19.80 3.42
N ILE A 195 11.91 -20.07 4.24
CA ILE A 195 10.99 -21.19 4.04
C ILE A 195 9.57 -20.65 3.84
N ILE A 196 8.91 -21.07 2.75
CA ILE A 196 7.47 -20.89 2.56
C ILE A 196 6.76 -22.12 3.10
N ARG A 197 5.83 -21.93 4.04
CA ARG A 197 4.99 -23.00 4.57
C ARG A 197 3.55 -22.79 4.18
N ALA A 198 2.92 -23.87 3.72
CA ALA A 198 1.49 -23.89 3.44
C ALA A 198 0.86 -25.13 4.07
N TYR A 199 -0.16 -24.92 4.88
CA TYR A 199 -0.88 -25.99 5.57
C TYR A 199 -2.34 -25.58 5.82
N THR A 200 -3.19 -26.58 5.98
CA THR A 200 -4.59 -26.35 6.34
C THR A 200 -4.69 -25.92 7.79
N TRP A 201 -5.33 -24.77 8.04
CA TRP A 201 -5.55 -24.29 9.40
C TRP A 201 -6.71 -25.05 10.03
N PRO A 202 -6.53 -25.73 11.17
CA PRO A 202 -7.62 -26.43 11.84
C PRO A 202 -8.60 -25.44 12.48
N ASP A 203 -9.90 -25.66 12.32
CA ASP A 203 -10.98 -24.81 12.85
C ASP A 203 -10.92 -24.53 14.35
N SER A 204 -10.17 -25.34 15.11
CA SER A 204 -10.02 -25.27 16.57
C SER A 204 -8.72 -24.57 17.04
N CYS A 205 -7.95 -23.95 16.14
CA CYS A 205 -6.67 -23.38 16.53
C CYS A 205 -6.83 -21.97 17.13
N PRO A 206 -6.51 -21.75 18.41
CA PRO A 206 -6.48 -20.40 18.97
C PRO A 206 -5.27 -19.67 18.41
N ALA A 207 -5.51 -18.54 17.73
CA ALA A 207 -4.56 -17.51 17.32
C ALA A 207 -3.12 -17.97 16.96
N LEU A 208 -2.64 -17.51 15.79
CA LEU A 208 -1.25 -17.68 15.32
C LEU A 208 -0.24 -17.72 16.48
N PRO A 209 0.66 -18.72 16.52
CA PRO A 209 1.73 -18.73 17.50
C PRO A 209 2.54 -17.44 17.37
N ARG A 210 2.61 -16.66 18.44
CA ARG A 210 3.34 -15.37 18.53
C ARG A 210 4.86 -15.52 18.46
N SER A 211 5.37 -16.60 17.90
CA SER A 211 6.81 -16.85 17.82
C SER A 211 7.25 -17.28 16.44
N ILE A 212 7.32 -16.30 15.55
CA ILE A 212 8.42 -16.30 14.59
C ILE A 212 9.42 -15.29 15.17
N LYS A 213 10.36 -15.77 15.96
CA LYS A 213 11.58 -15.06 16.32
C LYS A 213 12.55 -15.14 15.17
#